data_89b1cf1db7fb289bcd0659d8570087f6
#
_entry.id   89b1cf1db7fb289bcd0659d8570087f6
#
_cell.length_a   1.000
_cell.length_b   1.000
_cell.length_c   1.000
_cell.angle_alpha   90.00
_cell.angle_beta   90.00
_cell.angle_gamma   90.00
#
_symmetry.space_group_name_H-M   'P 1'
#
loop_
_entity.id
_entity.type
_entity.pdbx_description
1 polymer ?
#
loop_
_entity_poly.entity_id
_entity_poly.type
_entity_poly.pdbx_seq_one_letter_code
_entity_poly.pdbx_strand_id
1 'polypeptide(L)'
;MLPATQEEIEHVTEYMQSQAPDLIVEFVQKVYSENVLHVRHDVWDVHTNADRWWIITAPMNLYSQEQFPNMDLALTFHVGVCLRIPRSERQKLSEIPAEPFTACMRGLQEASEALAQAQELADYQSIGVRCREVLLAFISIAQTVMPWMGTEEPPKKADLKAWADHICSVALSGEPHQYRRHLFKTLLQSAWEFANWLTHAKSSHWHDAEAAFSVTENAVGLATSAVIRHVRGVPEKCPACGSQRLSPQRGYHQDCPEMEWERPTCDKCGWGGDPVPIDEVPEPHDQSRSTPPEGECIIPTTALKQLKRPKPRTE
;
A
#
# COMPACT_ATOMS: atom_id res chain seq x y z
N MET A 1 -25.82 -23.82 -2.60
CA MET A 1 -26.15 -22.44 -2.25
C MET A 1 -25.47 -22.10 -0.94
N LEU A 2 -24.72 -21.01 -0.91
CA LEU A 2 -24.19 -20.50 0.35
C LEU A 2 -25.27 -19.67 1.07
N PRO A 3 -25.32 -19.71 2.41
CA PRO A 3 -26.25 -18.87 3.16
C PRO A 3 -25.92 -17.37 2.94
N ALA A 4 -26.96 -16.59 2.78
CA ALA A 4 -26.87 -15.13 2.64
C ALA A 4 -27.96 -14.48 3.50
N THR A 5 -27.66 -13.33 4.08
CA THR A 5 -28.63 -12.52 4.79
C THR A 5 -29.48 -11.71 3.82
N GLN A 6 -30.65 -11.26 4.26
CA GLN A 6 -31.51 -10.41 3.46
C GLN A 6 -30.82 -9.07 3.13
N GLU A 7 -30.07 -8.51 4.07
CA GLU A 7 -29.29 -7.29 3.91
C GLU A 7 -28.19 -7.43 2.84
N GLU A 8 -27.49 -8.57 2.80
CA GLU A 8 -26.49 -8.84 1.75
C GLU A 8 -27.14 -8.90 0.36
N ILE A 9 -28.32 -9.53 0.26
CA ILE A 9 -29.07 -9.63 -1.02
C ILE A 9 -29.53 -8.25 -1.48
N GLU A 10 -30.07 -7.43 -0.59
CA GLU A 10 -30.50 -6.07 -0.86
C GLU A 10 -29.32 -5.21 -1.34
N HIS A 11 -28.19 -5.26 -0.67
CA HIS A 11 -26.98 -4.52 -1.03
C HIS A 11 -26.46 -4.90 -2.44
N VAL A 12 -26.44 -6.18 -2.76
CA VAL A 12 -26.02 -6.66 -4.09
C VAL A 12 -27.04 -6.21 -5.16
N THR A 13 -28.33 -6.23 -4.83
CA THR A 13 -29.40 -5.80 -5.74
C THR A 13 -29.31 -4.30 -6.01
N GLU A 14 -29.16 -3.48 -4.97
CA GLU A 14 -28.98 -2.04 -5.08
C GLU A 14 -27.73 -1.68 -5.90
N TYR A 15 -26.62 -2.38 -5.66
CA TYR A 15 -25.41 -2.19 -6.45
C TYR A 15 -25.66 -2.49 -7.93
N MET A 16 -26.29 -3.63 -8.26
CA MET A 16 -26.60 -3.98 -9.65
C MET A 16 -27.47 -2.91 -10.31
N GLN A 17 -28.52 -2.44 -9.62
CA GLN A 17 -29.42 -1.40 -10.11
C GLN A 17 -28.74 -0.05 -10.28
N SER A 18 -27.78 0.29 -9.41
CA SER A 18 -27.00 1.53 -9.52
C SER A 18 -26.07 1.54 -10.73
N GLN A 19 -25.51 0.37 -11.07
CA GLN A 19 -24.58 0.22 -12.21
C GLN A 19 -25.29 0.01 -13.55
N ALA A 20 -26.47 -0.58 -13.54
CA ALA A 20 -27.26 -0.89 -14.72
C ALA A 20 -28.75 -0.57 -14.46
N PRO A 21 -29.16 0.72 -14.44
CA PRO A 21 -30.51 1.16 -14.07
C PRO A 21 -31.62 0.61 -14.97
N ASP A 22 -31.27 0.28 -16.21
CA ASP A 22 -32.22 -0.23 -17.22
C ASP A 22 -32.52 -1.74 -17.06
N LEU A 23 -31.75 -2.44 -16.22
CA LEU A 23 -31.93 -3.86 -15.97
C LEU A 23 -32.76 -4.11 -14.72
N ILE A 24 -33.66 -5.08 -14.79
CA ILE A 24 -34.49 -5.50 -13.65
C ILE A 24 -33.87 -6.78 -13.08
N VAL A 25 -33.49 -6.74 -11.80
CA VAL A 25 -32.96 -7.91 -11.09
C VAL A 25 -34.10 -8.85 -10.76
N GLU A 26 -34.03 -10.09 -11.24
CA GLU A 26 -35.04 -11.14 -11.05
C GLU A 26 -34.62 -12.17 -9.97
N PHE A 27 -33.32 -12.43 -9.87
CA PHE A 27 -32.80 -13.41 -8.93
C PHE A 27 -31.37 -13.09 -8.51
N VAL A 28 -31.06 -13.29 -7.22
CA VAL A 28 -29.73 -13.06 -6.63
C VAL A 28 -29.38 -14.23 -5.73
N GLN A 29 -28.19 -14.79 -5.91
CA GLN A 29 -27.72 -15.91 -5.12
C GLN A 29 -26.23 -15.84 -4.84
N LYS A 30 -25.82 -16.02 -3.58
CA LYS A 30 -24.41 -16.24 -3.22
C LYS A 30 -23.99 -17.66 -3.63
N VAL A 31 -23.03 -17.76 -4.53
CA VAL A 31 -22.59 -19.06 -5.09
C VAL A 31 -21.25 -19.52 -4.55
N TYR A 32 -20.36 -18.57 -4.20
CA TYR A 32 -19.00 -18.87 -3.73
C TYR A 32 -18.49 -17.81 -2.76
N SER A 33 -17.49 -18.18 -1.96
CA SER A 33 -16.81 -17.28 -1.03
C SER A 33 -15.37 -17.75 -0.83
N GLU A 34 -14.41 -16.85 -0.97
CA GLU A 34 -12.99 -17.14 -0.81
C GLU A 34 -12.28 -16.01 -0.07
N ASN A 35 -11.25 -16.37 0.73
CA ASN A 35 -10.36 -15.43 1.36
C ASN A 35 -9.05 -15.37 0.59
N VAL A 36 -8.77 -14.21 -0.03
CA VAL A 36 -7.50 -13.94 -0.71
C VAL A 36 -6.79 -12.81 0.02
N LEU A 37 -5.56 -13.06 0.48
CA LEU A 37 -4.75 -12.07 1.21
C LEU A 37 -5.50 -11.38 2.38
N HIS A 38 -6.25 -12.17 3.16
CA HIS A 38 -7.07 -11.72 4.30
C HIS A 38 -8.31 -10.89 3.93
N VAL A 39 -8.62 -10.74 2.64
CA VAL A 39 -9.84 -10.11 2.14
C VAL A 39 -10.81 -11.19 1.70
N ARG A 40 -12.03 -11.14 2.20
CA ARG A 40 -13.09 -12.07 1.79
C ARG A 40 -13.78 -11.54 0.54
N HIS A 41 -13.79 -12.37 -0.51
CA HIS A 41 -14.52 -12.13 -1.74
C HIS A 41 -15.72 -13.08 -1.80
N ASP A 42 -16.91 -12.53 -1.81
CA ASP A 42 -18.15 -13.28 -2.02
C ASP A 42 -18.57 -13.12 -3.49
N VAL A 43 -18.89 -14.23 -4.16
CA VAL A 43 -19.34 -14.24 -5.55
C VAL A 43 -20.84 -14.50 -5.59
N TRP A 44 -21.53 -13.62 -6.29
CA TRP A 44 -22.97 -13.65 -6.45
C TRP A 44 -23.35 -13.89 -7.91
N ASP A 45 -24.30 -14.80 -8.14
CA ASP A 45 -24.95 -15.03 -9.42
C ASP A 45 -26.22 -14.18 -9.45
N VAL A 46 -26.24 -13.20 -10.33
CA VAL A 46 -27.35 -12.26 -10.49
C VAL A 46 -27.98 -12.43 -11.84
N HIS A 47 -29.27 -12.70 -11.86
CA HIS A 47 -30.07 -12.79 -13.09
C HIS A 47 -30.90 -11.52 -13.24
N THR A 48 -30.85 -10.96 -14.43
CA THR A 48 -31.70 -9.84 -14.82
C THR A 48 -32.68 -10.27 -15.90
N ASN A 49 -33.58 -9.39 -16.25
CA ASN A 49 -34.55 -9.59 -17.35
C ASN A 49 -33.91 -9.74 -18.73
N ALA A 50 -32.59 -9.45 -18.87
CA ALA A 50 -31.86 -9.56 -20.14
C ALA A 50 -30.70 -10.53 -20.06
N ASP A 51 -29.86 -10.43 -19.01
CA ASP A 51 -28.55 -11.07 -18.91
C ASP A 51 -28.29 -11.67 -17.54
N ARG A 52 -27.16 -12.39 -17.42
CA ARG A 52 -26.64 -12.90 -16.15
C ARG A 52 -25.28 -12.27 -15.83
N TRP A 53 -25.05 -12.02 -14.54
CA TRP A 53 -23.89 -11.31 -14.05
C TRP A 53 -23.27 -12.01 -12.85
N TRP A 54 -21.95 -11.97 -12.77
CA TRP A 54 -21.23 -12.19 -11.52
C TRP A 54 -21.06 -10.85 -10.83
N ILE A 55 -21.47 -10.74 -9.57
CA ILE A 55 -21.07 -9.64 -8.68
C ILE A 55 -20.10 -10.20 -7.67
N ILE A 56 -18.92 -9.59 -7.56
CA ILE A 56 -17.87 -10.03 -6.65
C ILE A 56 -17.57 -8.87 -5.70
N THR A 57 -17.51 -9.17 -4.39
CA THR A 57 -17.31 -8.17 -3.34
C THR A 57 -15.84 -7.87 -3.06
N ALA A 58 -15.57 -6.77 -2.36
CA ALA A 58 -14.30 -6.33 -1.80
C ALA A 58 -13.15 -6.04 -2.82
N PRO A 59 -13.28 -4.96 -3.62
CA PRO A 59 -14.42 -4.06 -3.77
C PRO A 59 -15.52 -4.68 -4.62
N MET A 60 -16.75 -4.16 -4.50
CA MET A 60 -17.85 -4.68 -5.30
C MET A 60 -17.65 -4.33 -6.78
N ASN A 61 -17.75 -5.31 -7.66
CA ASN A 61 -17.70 -5.13 -9.12
C ASN A 61 -18.54 -6.18 -9.83
N LEU A 62 -18.97 -5.87 -11.06
CA LEU A 62 -19.83 -6.73 -11.87
C LEU A 62 -19.12 -7.20 -13.15
N TYR A 63 -19.42 -8.44 -13.55
CA TYR A 63 -18.84 -9.10 -14.72
C TYR A 63 -19.94 -9.84 -15.48
N SER A 64 -20.10 -9.51 -16.75
CA SER A 64 -21.05 -10.22 -17.61
C SER A 64 -20.69 -11.70 -17.75
N GLN A 65 -21.64 -12.60 -17.55
CA GLN A 65 -21.41 -14.04 -17.74
C GLN A 65 -21.23 -14.42 -19.23
N GLU A 66 -21.60 -13.56 -20.14
CA GLU A 66 -21.27 -13.72 -21.55
C GLU A 66 -19.76 -13.56 -21.80
N GLN A 67 -19.14 -12.56 -21.17
CA GLN A 67 -17.68 -12.30 -21.27
C GLN A 67 -16.85 -13.20 -20.34
N PHE A 68 -17.41 -13.54 -19.19
CA PHE A 68 -16.79 -14.39 -18.17
C PHE A 68 -17.69 -15.59 -17.87
N PRO A 69 -17.76 -16.58 -18.78
CA PRO A 69 -18.67 -17.72 -18.61
C PRO A 69 -18.30 -18.63 -17.45
N ASN A 70 -17.08 -18.52 -16.93
CA ASN A 70 -16.59 -19.28 -15.80
C ASN A 70 -16.39 -18.35 -14.59
N MET A 71 -17.00 -18.73 -13.45
CA MET A 71 -16.89 -18.02 -12.19
C MET A 71 -15.43 -17.86 -11.70
N ASP A 72 -14.62 -18.92 -11.82
CA ASP A 72 -13.21 -18.89 -11.39
C ASP A 72 -12.39 -17.89 -12.22
N LEU A 73 -12.72 -17.76 -13.52
CA LEU A 73 -12.08 -16.76 -14.37
C LEU A 73 -12.45 -15.35 -13.96
N ALA A 74 -13.74 -15.12 -13.67
CA ALA A 74 -14.22 -13.82 -13.18
C ALA A 74 -13.56 -13.45 -11.84
N LEU A 75 -13.49 -14.39 -10.91
CA LEU A 75 -12.85 -14.17 -9.60
C LEU A 75 -11.34 -13.93 -9.73
N THR A 76 -10.65 -14.72 -10.56
CA THR A 76 -9.20 -14.52 -10.81
C THR A 76 -8.93 -13.15 -11.42
N PHE A 77 -9.73 -12.72 -12.38
CA PHE A 77 -9.63 -11.40 -12.99
C PHE A 77 -9.91 -10.30 -11.97
N HIS A 78 -10.96 -10.44 -11.15
CA HIS A 78 -11.32 -9.51 -10.08
C HIS A 78 -10.18 -9.33 -9.08
N VAL A 79 -9.63 -10.42 -8.54
CA VAL A 79 -8.48 -10.39 -7.62
C VAL A 79 -7.27 -9.74 -8.29
N GLY A 80 -7.00 -10.07 -9.55
CA GLY A 80 -5.93 -9.43 -10.34
C GLY A 80 -6.11 -7.92 -10.48
N VAL A 81 -7.32 -7.43 -10.70
CA VAL A 81 -7.65 -5.99 -10.72
C VAL A 81 -7.46 -5.37 -9.33
N CYS A 82 -7.96 -6.02 -8.27
CA CYS A 82 -7.81 -5.54 -6.90
C CYS A 82 -6.34 -5.40 -6.47
N LEU A 83 -5.47 -6.29 -6.94
CA LEU A 83 -4.02 -6.20 -6.69
C LEU A 83 -3.32 -5.09 -7.49
N ARG A 84 -3.91 -4.66 -8.62
CA ARG A 84 -3.37 -3.58 -9.47
C ARG A 84 -3.84 -2.18 -9.04
N ILE A 85 -5.09 -2.06 -8.56
CA ILE A 85 -5.64 -0.79 -8.10
C ILE A 85 -4.76 -0.13 -7.03
N PRO A 86 -4.32 -0.78 -5.94
CA PRO A 86 -3.43 -0.17 -4.97
C PRO A 86 -2.10 0.30 -5.55
N ARG A 87 -1.60 -0.36 -6.62
CA ARG A 87 -0.38 0.10 -7.31
C ARG A 87 -0.63 1.39 -8.10
N SER A 88 -1.76 1.48 -8.79
CA SER A 88 -2.11 2.70 -9.54
C SER A 88 -2.49 3.86 -8.62
N GLU A 89 -3.14 3.59 -7.50
CA GLU A 89 -3.44 4.59 -6.47
C GLU A 89 -2.19 5.06 -5.74
N ARG A 90 -1.22 4.16 -5.45
CA ARG A 90 0.10 4.56 -4.92
C ARG A 90 0.85 5.47 -5.89
N GLN A 91 0.72 5.29 -7.19
CA GLN A 91 1.29 6.22 -8.19
C GLN A 91 0.61 7.60 -8.15
N LYS A 92 -0.69 7.67 -7.87
CA LYS A 92 -1.42 8.95 -7.71
C LYS A 92 -1.15 9.61 -6.35
N LEU A 93 -0.93 8.82 -5.28
CA LEU A 93 -0.51 9.31 -3.97
C LEU A 93 0.89 9.94 -3.99
N SER A 94 1.71 9.69 -5.03
CA SER A 94 3.02 10.35 -5.20
C SER A 94 2.92 11.85 -5.53
N GLU A 95 1.73 12.34 -5.86
CA GLU A 95 1.46 13.78 -6.08
C GLU A 95 0.95 14.49 -4.80
N ILE A 96 0.73 13.77 -3.71
CA ILE A 96 0.37 14.38 -2.41
C ILE A 96 1.68 14.65 -1.67
N PRO A 97 2.10 15.92 -1.54
CA PRO A 97 3.25 16.23 -0.72
C PRO A 97 2.83 16.04 0.71
N ALA A 98 3.48 15.16 1.45
CA ALA A 98 3.49 15.57 2.80
C ALA A 98 3.68 14.55 3.91
N GLU A 99 3.84 13.30 3.70
CA GLU A 99 4.44 12.52 4.78
C GLU A 99 5.96 12.61 4.63
N PRO A 100 6.70 12.83 5.72
CA PRO A 100 8.16 13.02 5.67
C PRO A 100 8.90 11.94 4.87
N PHE A 101 8.32 10.73 4.81
CA PHE A 101 8.91 9.56 4.16
C PHE A 101 8.41 9.29 2.73
N THR A 102 7.62 10.17 2.12
CA THR A 102 7.13 10.00 0.75
C THR A 102 8.26 9.81 -0.26
N ALA A 103 9.38 10.54 -0.10
CA ALA A 103 10.56 10.37 -0.95
C ALA A 103 11.15 8.95 -0.88
N CYS A 104 11.15 8.33 0.31
CA CYS A 104 11.61 6.94 0.49
C CYS A 104 10.66 5.97 -0.22
N MET A 105 9.35 6.16 -0.09
CA MET A 105 8.34 5.30 -0.71
C MET A 105 8.40 5.40 -2.24
N ARG A 106 8.61 6.61 -2.77
CA ARG A 106 8.84 6.82 -4.21
C ARG A 106 10.10 6.10 -4.67
N GLY A 107 11.21 6.26 -3.97
CA GLY A 107 12.46 5.57 -4.30
C GLY A 107 12.34 4.04 -4.26
N LEU A 108 11.58 3.48 -3.32
CA LEU A 108 11.26 2.04 -3.28
C LEU A 108 10.44 1.62 -4.49
N GLN A 109 9.44 2.41 -4.89
CA GLN A 109 8.65 2.12 -6.07
C GLN A 109 9.50 2.13 -7.34
N GLU A 110 10.34 3.15 -7.52
CA GLU A 110 11.26 3.24 -8.67
C GLU A 110 12.26 2.07 -8.69
N ALA A 111 12.75 1.64 -7.53
CA ALA A 111 13.62 0.46 -7.42
C ALA A 111 12.88 -0.83 -7.78
N SER A 112 11.61 -0.99 -7.37
CA SER A 112 10.75 -2.12 -7.73
C SER A 112 10.48 -2.19 -9.23
N GLU A 113 10.19 -1.05 -9.85
CA GLU A 113 9.96 -0.96 -11.30
C GLU A 113 11.22 -1.30 -12.10
N ALA A 114 12.37 -0.80 -11.63
CA ALA A 114 13.67 -1.13 -12.23
C ALA A 114 14.02 -2.62 -12.08
N LEU A 115 13.74 -3.22 -10.90
CA LEU A 115 13.95 -4.66 -10.66
C LEU A 115 13.12 -5.52 -11.59
N ALA A 116 11.86 -5.13 -11.85
CA ALA A 116 10.96 -5.86 -12.75
C ALA A 116 11.46 -5.87 -14.21
N GLN A 117 12.33 -4.96 -14.59
CA GLN A 117 12.88 -4.81 -15.94
C GLN A 117 14.33 -5.26 -16.04
N ALA A 118 14.98 -5.56 -14.92
CA ALA A 118 16.40 -5.88 -14.83
C ALA A 118 16.74 -7.23 -15.50
N GLN A 119 17.72 -7.24 -16.39
CA GLN A 119 18.16 -8.41 -17.14
C GLN A 119 19.67 -8.63 -17.09
N GLU A 120 20.46 -7.58 -16.89
CA GLU A 120 21.90 -7.60 -16.99
C GLU A 120 22.58 -7.18 -15.68
N LEU A 121 23.87 -7.45 -15.57
CA LEU A 121 24.69 -7.10 -14.41
C LEU A 121 24.60 -5.60 -14.06
N ALA A 122 24.61 -4.75 -15.08
CA ALA A 122 24.50 -3.30 -14.90
C ALA A 122 23.17 -2.90 -14.27
N ASP A 123 22.08 -3.57 -14.64
CA ASP A 123 20.76 -3.36 -14.05
C ASP A 123 20.76 -3.74 -12.58
N TYR A 124 21.33 -4.91 -12.23
CA TYR A 124 21.42 -5.37 -10.84
C TYR A 124 22.25 -4.42 -9.97
N GLN A 125 23.37 -3.91 -10.50
CA GLN A 125 24.16 -2.89 -9.84
C GLN A 125 23.37 -1.60 -9.62
N SER A 126 22.56 -1.18 -10.62
CA SER A 126 21.67 -0.03 -10.53
C SER A 126 20.63 -0.19 -9.41
N ILE A 127 20.09 -1.41 -9.19
CA ILE A 127 19.22 -1.68 -8.03
C ILE A 127 19.97 -1.44 -6.71
N GLY A 128 21.21 -1.89 -6.61
CA GLY A 128 22.07 -1.61 -5.44
C GLY A 128 22.22 -0.12 -5.15
N VAL A 129 22.45 0.69 -6.20
CA VAL A 129 22.52 2.16 -6.08
C VAL A 129 21.19 2.73 -5.56
N ARG A 130 20.05 2.35 -6.15
CA ARG A 130 18.71 2.82 -5.74
C ARG A 130 18.39 2.44 -4.29
N CYS A 131 18.69 1.23 -3.87
CA CYS A 131 18.53 0.80 -2.48
C CYS A 131 19.33 1.67 -1.51
N ARG A 132 20.58 2.01 -1.87
CA ARG A 132 21.42 2.93 -1.07
C ARG A 132 20.81 4.33 -0.99
N GLU A 133 20.32 4.87 -2.10
CA GLU A 133 19.68 6.18 -2.14
C GLU A 133 18.43 6.22 -1.25
N VAL A 134 17.60 5.18 -1.28
CA VAL A 134 16.44 5.05 -0.41
C VAL A 134 16.83 5.02 1.08
N LEU A 135 17.85 4.24 1.44
CA LEU A 135 18.34 4.17 2.80
C LEU A 135 18.91 5.50 3.29
N LEU A 136 19.65 6.23 2.44
CA LEU A 136 20.18 7.56 2.77
C LEU A 136 19.05 8.60 2.87
N ALA A 137 18.02 8.53 2.00
CA ALA A 137 16.86 9.39 2.08
C ALA A 137 16.11 9.15 3.40
N PHE A 138 15.90 7.88 3.79
CA PHE A 138 15.30 7.53 5.09
C PHE A 138 16.08 8.15 6.26
N ILE A 139 17.41 7.98 6.29
CA ILE A 139 18.26 8.55 7.35
C ILE A 139 18.17 10.08 7.37
N SER A 140 18.22 10.73 6.20
CA SER A 140 18.15 12.18 6.09
C SER A 140 16.83 12.75 6.66
N ILE A 141 15.72 12.08 6.35
CA ILE A 141 14.41 12.47 6.87
C ILE A 141 14.33 12.20 8.37
N ALA A 142 14.77 11.02 8.79
CA ALA A 142 14.76 10.65 10.21
C ALA A 142 15.61 11.60 11.07
N GLN A 143 16.73 12.13 10.56
CA GLN A 143 17.53 13.16 11.22
C GLN A 143 16.76 14.45 11.47
N THR A 144 15.84 14.80 10.56
CA THR A 144 15.03 16.01 10.67
C THR A 144 13.94 15.87 11.74
N VAL A 145 13.26 14.72 11.77
CA VAL A 145 12.14 14.47 12.70
C VAL A 145 12.60 13.93 14.07
N MET A 146 13.81 13.41 14.15
CA MET A 146 14.44 12.87 15.36
C MET A 146 15.87 13.40 15.48
N PRO A 147 16.06 14.67 15.87
CA PRO A 147 17.37 15.29 15.96
C PRO A 147 18.28 14.59 16.97
N TRP A 148 19.58 14.73 16.77
CA TRP A 148 20.57 14.18 17.69
C TRP A 148 20.42 14.78 19.08
N MET A 149 20.24 13.93 20.09
CA MET A 149 20.06 14.31 21.49
C MET A 149 21.26 13.91 22.36
N GLY A 150 22.34 13.39 21.76
CA GLY A 150 23.54 12.98 22.50
C GLY A 150 24.37 14.18 22.95
N THR A 151 25.21 13.97 24.00
CA THR A 151 26.18 14.95 24.47
C THR A 151 27.43 15.05 23.62
N GLU A 152 27.65 14.06 22.74
CA GLU A 152 28.76 13.99 21.79
C GLU A 152 28.36 14.63 20.45
N GLU A 153 29.37 14.91 19.61
CA GLU A 153 29.09 15.39 18.25
C GLU A 153 28.22 14.40 17.45
N PRO A 154 27.25 14.90 16.67
CA PRO A 154 26.41 14.03 15.86
C PRO A 154 27.24 13.25 14.84
N PRO A 155 26.87 12.01 14.51
CA PRO A 155 27.52 11.27 13.43
C PRO A 155 27.45 12.02 12.11
N LYS A 156 28.39 11.70 11.20
CA LYS A 156 28.33 12.26 9.83
C LYS A 156 26.96 11.96 9.21
N LYS A 157 26.41 12.89 8.44
CA LYS A 157 25.04 12.77 7.87
C LYS A 157 24.84 11.46 7.08
N ALA A 158 25.88 10.97 6.41
CA ALA A 158 25.83 9.73 5.63
C ALA A 158 26.25 8.49 6.41
N ASP A 159 26.51 8.58 7.71
CA ASP A 159 26.83 7.42 8.55
C ASP A 159 25.57 6.67 8.94
N LEU A 160 25.09 5.84 8.01
CA LEU A 160 23.86 5.06 8.20
C LEU A 160 23.92 4.19 9.46
N LYS A 161 25.07 3.58 9.76
CA LYS A 161 25.16 2.65 10.90
C LYS A 161 24.95 3.36 12.23
N ALA A 162 25.62 4.49 12.43
CA ALA A 162 25.48 5.29 13.64
C ALA A 162 24.09 5.91 13.77
N TRP A 163 23.53 6.40 12.66
CA TRP A 163 22.17 6.95 12.68
C TRP A 163 21.10 5.88 12.86
N ALA A 164 21.23 4.68 12.25
CA ALA A 164 20.32 3.58 12.49
C ALA A 164 20.31 3.16 13.98
N ASP A 165 21.47 3.17 14.63
CA ASP A 165 21.58 2.91 16.06
C ASP A 165 20.85 3.96 16.89
N HIS A 166 21.08 5.23 16.63
CA HIS A 166 20.42 6.34 17.29
C HIS A 166 18.90 6.29 17.11
N ILE A 167 18.43 6.25 15.86
CA ILE A 167 17.01 6.24 15.51
C ILE A 167 16.29 5.08 16.18
N CYS A 168 16.83 3.87 16.07
CA CYS A 168 16.21 2.70 16.70
C CYS A 168 16.24 2.78 18.24
N SER A 169 17.27 3.38 18.82
CA SER A 169 17.38 3.53 20.28
C SER A 169 16.38 4.54 20.83
N VAL A 170 16.09 5.59 20.07
CA VAL A 170 15.10 6.62 20.45
C VAL A 170 13.70 6.14 20.18
N ALA A 171 13.40 5.70 18.94
CA ALA A 171 12.04 5.29 18.55
C ALA A 171 11.54 4.05 19.28
N LEU A 172 12.43 3.16 19.68
CA LEU A 172 12.13 1.90 20.38
C LEU A 172 12.86 1.85 21.73
N SER A 173 12.74 2.91 22.52
CA SER A 173 13.37 3.01 23.85
C SER A 173 12.74 2.02 24.84
N GLY A 174 13.53 1.63 25.86
CA GLY A 174 13.10 0.76 26.94
C GLY A 174 13.30 -0.74 26.69
N GLU A 175 13.22 -1.51 27.80
CA GLU A 175 13.43 -2.96 27.83
C GLU A 175 12.42 -3.74 26.98
N PRO A 176 11.09 -3.42 26.96
CA PRO A 176 10.10 -4.16 26.18
C PRO A 176 10.39 -4.17 24.67
N HIS A 177 11.19 -3.21 24.19
CA HIS A 177 11.49 -3.06 22.76
C HIS A 177 12.85 -3.60 22.36
N GLN A 178 13.61 -4.17 23.27
CA GLN A 178 14.99 -4.62 23.03
C GLN A 178 15.13 -5.49 21.77
N TYR A 179 14.26 -6.48 21.60
CA TYR A 179 14.34 -7.39 20.44
C TYR A 179 13.94 -6.71 19.13
N ARG A 180 12.89 -5.88 19.13
CA ARG A 180 12.49 -5.08 17.96
C ARG A 180 13.57 -4.09 17.55
N ARG A 181 14.14 -3.38 18.54
CA ARG A 181 15.23 -2.44 18.33
C ARG A 181 16.46 -3.11 17.71
N HIS A 182 16.85 -4.26 18.22
CA HIS A 182 17.95 -5.06 17.65
C HIS A 182 17.64 -5.50 16.22
N LEU A 183 16.44 -6.02 15.97
CA LEU A 183 16.01 -6.45 14.64
C LEU A 183 16.07 -5.30 13.64
N PHE A 184 15.45 -4.14 13.95
CA PHE A 184 15.38 -3.02 13.01
C PHE A 184 16.76 -2.43 12.71
N LYS A 185 17.59 -2.29 13.74
CA LYS A 185 19.00 -1.90 13.58
C LYS A 185 19.76 -2.85 12.66
N THR A 186 19.64 -4.15 12.90
CA THR A 186 20.33 -5.18 12.11
C THR A 186 19.83 -5.17 10.66
N LEU A 187 18.52 -5.05 10.43
CA LEU A 187 17.96 -4.99 9.08
C LEU A 187 18.47 -3.77 8.30
N LEU A 188 18.48 -2.57 8.89
CA LEU A 188 18.99 -1.36 8.25
C LEU A 188 20.48 -1.49 7.90
N GLN A 189 21.28 -2.05 8.83
CA GLN A 189 22.72 -2.25 8.61
C GLN A 189 22.98 -3.31 7.54
N SER A 190 22.26 -4.43 7.57
CA SER A 190 22.39 -5.50 6.58
C SER A 190 21.92 -5.04 5.18
N ALA A 191 20.81 -4.29 5.11
CA ALA A 191 20.34 -3.69 3.85
C ALA A 191 21.41 -2.78 3.25
N TRP A 192 22.04 -1.93 4.08
CA TRP A 192 23.11 -1.04 3.65
C TRP A 192 24.35 -1.79 3.15
N GLU A 193 24.80 -2.78 3.88
CA GLU A 193 25.97 -3.59 3.51
C GLU A 193 25.73 -4.34 2.21
N PHE A 194 24.56 -4.94 2.07
CA PHE A 194 24.21 -5.72 0.89
C PHE A 194 24.00 -4.85 -0.34
N ALA A 195 23.33 -3.70 -0.21
CA ALA A 195 23.19 -2.73 -1.29
C ALA A 195 24.55 -2.17 -1.75
N ASN A 196 25.47 -1.87 -0.82
CA ASN A 196 26.83 -1.46 -1.15
C ASN A 196 27.59 -2.54 -1.90
N TRP A 197 27.52 -3.79 -1.43
CA TRP A 197 28.14 -4.90 -2.13
C TRP A 197 27.59 -5.05 -3.56
N LEU A 198 26.27 -5.03 -3.72
CA LEU A 198 25.61 -5.19 -5.02
C LEU A 198 26.01 -4.10 -6.02
N THR A 199 26.17 -2.87 -5.57
CA THR A 199 26.62 -1.73 -6.41
C THR A 199 27.97 -2.01 -7.10
N HIS A 200 28.84 -2.79 -6.49
CA HIS A 200 30.19 -3.07 -6.97
C HIS A 200 30.41 -4.53 -7.34
N ALA A 201 29.40 -5.37 -7.25
CA ALA A 201 29.49 -6.80 -7.54
C ALA A 201 29.84 -7.05 -9.01
N LYS A 202 30.81 -7.92 -9.25
CA LYS A 202 31.26 -8.28 -10.61
C LYS A 202 30.50 -9.48 -11.19
N SER A 203 29.73 -10.18 -10.37
CA SER A 203 29.04 -11.43 -10.73
C SER A 203 27.76 -11.59 -9.90
N SER A 204 26.92 -10.54 -9.88
CA SER A 204 25.59 -10.63 -9.25
C SER A 204 24.56 -11.17 -10.24
N HIS A 205 23.48 -11.73 -9.69
CA HIS A 205 22.36 -12.29 -10.42
C HIS A 205 21.07 -11.56 -10.02
N TRP A 206 19.98 -11.82 -10.75
CA TRP A 206 18.68 -11.22 -10.47
C TRP A 206 18.22 -11.46 -9.01
N HIS A 207 18.45 -12.64 -8.45
CA HIS A 207 18.10 -12.96 -7.05
C HIS A 207 18.87 -12.12 -6.02
N ASP A 208 20.07 -11.67 -6.35
CA ASP A 208 20.82 -10.77 -5.47
C ASP A 208 20.19 -9.37 -5.47
N ALA A 209 19.74 -8.89 -6.63
CA ALA A 209 19.03 -7.63 -6.75
C ALA A 209 17.65 -7.68 -6.06
N GLU A 210 16.92 -8.78 -6.22
CA GLU A 210 15.65 -9.03 -5.52
C GLU A 210 15.86 -9.04 -3.99
N ALA A 211 16.90 -9.73 -3.50
CA ALA A 211 17.21 -9.78 -2.08
C ALA A 211 17.59 -8.40 -1.52
N ALA A 212 18.40 -7.62 -2.26
CA ALA A 212 18.77 -6.26 -1.88
C ALA A 212 17.55 -5.34 -1.79
N PHE A 213 16.65 -5.41 -2.76
CA PHE A 213 15.40 -4.65 -2.76
C PHE A 213 14.51 -5.07 -1.60
N SER A 214 14.24 -6.37 -1.44
CA SER A 214 13.34 -6.89 -0.41
C SER A 214 13.80 -6.56 1.01
N VAL A 215 15.10 -6.70 1.31
CA VAL A 215 15.61 -6.34 2.64
C VAL A 215 15.57 -4.82 2.86
N THR A 216 15.80 -4.01 1.82
CA THR A 216 15.71 -2.54 1.90
C THR A 216 14.28 -2.09 2.14
N GLU A 217 13.31 -2.62 1.38
CA GLU A 217 11.88 -2.32 1.53
C GLU A 217 11.40 -2.65 2.95
N ASN A 218 11.69 -3.86 3.44
CA ASN A 218 11.30 -4.27 4.78
C ASN A 218 11.97 -3.42 5.87
N ALA A 219 13.27 -3.16 5.76
CA ALA A 219 14.02 -2.36 6.74
C ALA A 219 13.47 -0.95 6.83
N VAL A 220 13.29 -0.27 5.68
CA VAL A 220 12.76 1.10 5.61
C VAL A 220 11.30 1.14 6.06
N GLY A 221 10.45 0.21 5.65
CA GLY A 221 9.04 0.16 6.04
C GLY A 221 8.85 0.01 7.55
N LEU A 222 9.58 -0.93 8.18
CA LEU A 222 9.51 -1.15 9.62
C LEU A 222 10.09 0.03 10.42
N ALA A 223 11.22 0.58 9.98
CA ALA A 223 11.86 1.70 10.65
C ALA A 223 11.00 2.99 10.52
N THR A 224 10.43 3.26 9.34
CA THR A 224 9.50 4.37 9.11
C THR A 224 8.29 4.27 10.04
N SER A 225 7.67 3.09 10.14
CA SER A 225 6.55 2.87 11.06
C SER A 225 6.92 3.16 12.52
N ALA A 226 8.11 2.74 12.96
CA ALA A 226 8.57 3.01 14.33
C ALA A 226 8.81 4.50 14.58
N VAL A 227 9.44 5.20 13.61
CA VAL A 227 9.71 6.64 13.70
C VAL A 227 8.40 7.44 13.73
N ILE A 228 7.47 7.16 12.83
CA ILE A 228 6.17 7.85 12.79
C ILE A 228 5.41 7.66 14.11
N ARG A 229 5.34 6.43 14.63
CA ARG A 229 4.69 6.16 15.91
C ARG A 229 5.33 6.92 17.06
N HIS A 230 6.66 7.00 17.07
CA HIS A 230 7.39 7.75 18.09
C HIS A 230 7.12 9.26 18.00
N VAL A 231 7.26 9.84 16.81
CA VAL A 231 7.06 11.28 16.57
C VAL A 231 5.62 11.71 16.87
N ARG A 232 4.64 10.86 16.53
CA ARG A 232 3.21 11.11 16.82
C ARG A 232 2.80 10.76 18.24
N GLY A 233 3.71 10.32 19.08
CA GLY A 233 3.41 9.97 20.48
C GLY A 233 2.39 8.84 20.63
N VAL A 234 2.31 7.90 19.65
CA VAL A 234 1.35 6.80 19.71
C VAL A 234 1.71 5.86 20.87
N PRO A 235 0.82 5.67 21.85
CA PRO A 235 1.12 4.82 23.00
C PRO A 235 1.21 3.34 22.56
N GLU A 236 2.01 2.55 23.26
CA GLU A 236 2.14 1.09 22.99
C GLU A 236 0.89 0.30 23.39
N LYS A 237 0.12 0.83 24.34
CA LYS A 237 -1.13 0.24 24.82
C LYS A 237 -2.17 1.34 25.03
N CYS A 238 -3.42 1.00 24.77
CA CYS A 238 -4.53 1.88 25.08
C CYS A 238 -4.53 2.27 26.55
N PRO A 239 -4.50 3.56 26.88
CA PRO A 239 -4.52 4.02 28.29
C PRO A 239 -5.81 3.64 29.02
N ALA A 240 -6.93 3.49 28.29
CA ALA A 240 -8.22 3.20 28.89
C ALA A 240 -8.43 1.70 29.18
N CYS A 241 -7.96 0.78 28.31
CA CYS A 241 -8.27 -0.64 28.46
C CYS A 241 -7.06 -1.58 28.35
N GLY A 242 -5.85 -1.06 28.16
CA GLY A 242 -4.61 -1.84 28.04
C GLY A 242 -4.46 -2.62 26.75
N SER A 243 -5.39 -2.50 25.79
CA SER A 243 -5.30 -3.17 24.47
C SER A 243 -4.12 -2.65 23.69
N GLN A 244 -3.42 -3.55 22.98
CA GLN A 244 -2.34 -3.18 22.05
C GLN A 244 -2.86 -2.91 20.61
N ARG A 245 -4.18 -3.08 20.39
CA ARG A 245 -4.80 -2.86 19.07
C ARG A 245 -5.19 -1.39 18.94
N LEU A 246 -4.25 -0.60 18.45
CA LEU A 246 -4.42 0.80 18.15
C LEU A 246 -4.26 1.00 16.65
N SER A 247 -5.28 1.58 16.01
CA SER A 247 -5.30 1.95 14.60
C SER A 247 -5.36 3.45 14.41
N PRO A 248 -4.83 4.01 13.32
CA PRO A 248 -4.94 5.43 13.02
C PRO A 248 -6.37 5.76 12.56
N GLN A 249 -6.94 6.82 13.12
CA GLN A 249 -8.18 7.44 12.65
C GLN A 249 -7.85 8.80 12.06
N ARG A 250 -8.31 9.07 10.84
CA ARG A 250 -8.18 10.37 10.18
C ARG A 250 -9.50 11.13 10.19
N GLY A 251 -9.41 12.43 10.15
CA GLY A 251 -10.56 13.33 10.07
C GLY A 251 -10.11 14.74 9.69
N TYR A 252 -11.10 15.64 9.50
CA TYR A 252 -10.85 17.03 9.17
C TYR A 252 -11.18 17.92 10.38
N HIS A 253 -10.49 19.04 10.49
CA HIS A 253 -10.78 20.01 11.55
C HIS A 253 -12.11 20.72 11.24
N GLN A 254 -12.99 20.86 12.25
CA GLN A 254 -14.33 21.44 12.04
C GLN A 254 -14.28 22.90 11.57
N ASP A 255 -13.33 23.67 12.08
CA ASP A 255 -13.19 25.10 11.77
C ASP A 255 -12.26 25.36 10.58
N CYS A 256 -11.46 24.37 10.17
CA CYS A 256 -10.54 24.43 9.05
C CYS A 256 -10.63 23.12 8.25
N PRO A 257 -11.58 22.99 7.31
CA PRO A 257 -11.79 21.77 6.53
C PRO A 257 -10.58 21.36 5.67
N GLU A 258 -9.64 22.25 5.46
CA GLU A 258 -8.38 22.00 4.74
C GLU A 258 -7.32 21.32 5.63
N MET A 259 -7.53 21.31 6.96
CA MET A 259 -6.60 20.72 7.92
C MET A 259 -7.04 19.29 8.25
N GLU A 260 -6.34 18.32 7.69
CA GLU A 260 -6.49 16.91 8.05
C GLU A 260 -5.73 16.62 9.35
N TRP A 261 -6.29 15.75 10.17
CA TRP A 261 -5.65 15.28 11.39
C TRP A 261 -5.69 13.75 11.48
N GLU A 262 -4.74 13.17 12.22
CA GLU A 262 -4.69 11.76 12.55
C GLU A 262 -4.53 11.57 14.04
N ARG A 263 -5.23 10.59 14.63
CA ARG A 263 -5.10 10.19 16.02
C ARG A 263 -5.09 8.67 16.18
N PRO A 264 -4.39 8.13 17.21
CA PRO A 264 -4.52 6.72 17.54
C PRO A 264 -5.89 6.43 18.16
N THR A 265 -6.57 5.39 17.69
CA THR A 265 -7.87 4.95 18.22
C THR A 265 -7.79 3.48 18.60
N CYS A 266 -8.38 3.12 19.73
CA CYS A 266 -8.40 1.75 20.23
C CYS A 266 -9.58 0.97 19.62
N ASP A 267 -9.28 -0.09 18.85
CA ASP A 267 -10.28 -0.95 18.24
C ASP A 267 -11.16 -1.69 19.26
N LYS A 268 -10.69 -1.83 20.52
CA LYS A 268 -11.42 -2.55 21.56
C LYS A 268 -12.41 -1.71 22.34
N CYS A 269 -12.07 -0.48 22.70
CA CYS A 269 -12.89 0.36 23.57
C CYS A 269 -13.26 1.71 22.98
N GLY A 270 -12.81 2.03 21.76
CA GLY A 270 -13.09 3.31 21.11
C GLY A 270 -12.33 4.51 21.69
N TRP A 271 -11.36 4.30 22.62
CA TRP A 271 -10.52 5.39 23.09
C TRP A 271 -9.80 6.06 21.92
N GLY A 272 -9.79 7.40 21.87
CA GLY A 272 -9.03 8.20 20.92
C GLY A 272 -7.99 9.04 21.62
N GLY A 273 -6.77 9.05 21.10
CA GLY A 273 -5.71 9.97 21.54
C GLY A 273 -5.91 11.37 20.98
N ASP A 274 -4.96 12.27 21.29
CA ASP A 274 -4.98 13.62 20.78
C ASP A 274 -4.78 13.62 19.24
N PRO A 275 -5.57 14.41 18.50
CA PRO A 275 -5.41 14.56 17.08
C PRO A 275 -4.12 15.34 16.76
N VAL A 276 -3.31 14.80 15.89
CA VAL A 276 -2.09 15.44 15.36
C VAL A 276 -2.41 15.92 13.94
N PRO A 277 -2.21 17.24 13.64
CA PRO A 277 -2.39 17.72 12.27
C PRO A 277 -1.43 17.02 11.32
N ILE A 278 -1.95 16.62 10.18
CA ILE A 278 -1.13 16.19 9.07
C ILE A 278 -0.85 17.47 8.29
N ASP A 279 0.42 17.95 8.33
CA ASP A 279 0.82 19.16 7.59
C ASP A 279 0.84 18.87 6.09
N GLU A 280 -0.36 18.81 5.53
CA GLU A 280 -0.58 18.88 4.10
C GLU A 280 -1.22 20.23 3.82
N VAL A 281 -0.50 21.08 3.13
CA VAL A 281 -1.15 22.13 2.36
C VAL A 281 -1.64 21.44 1.08
N PRO A 282 -2.95 21.18 0.92
CA PRO A 282 -3.44 20.69 -0.35
C PRO A 282 -3.12 21.76 -1.37
N GLU A 283 -2.32 21.42 -2.39
CA GLU A 283 -2.37 22.24 -3.59
C GLU A 283 -3.83 22.29 -4.04
N PRO A 284 -4.32 23.47 -4.46
CA PRO A 284 -5.70 23.60 -4.89
C PRO A 284 -5.95 22.54 -5.96
N HIS A 285 -6.86 21.62 -5.65
CA HIS A 285 -7.28 20.61 -6.59
C HIS A 285 -7.67 21.33 -7.88
N ASP A 286 -6.95 21.04 -8.94
CA ASP A 286 -7.38 21.39 -10.27
C ASP A 286 -8.75 20.73 -10.49
N GLN A 287 -9.81 21.51 -10.29
CA GLN A 287 -11.21 21.09 -10.48
C GLN A 287 -11.51 20.72 -11.94
N SER A 288 -10.52 20.76 -12.83
CA SER A 288 -10.64 20.27 -14.20
C SER A 288 -10.55 18.74 -14.32
N ARG A 289 -10.16 18.02 -13.27
CA ARG A 289 -10.31 16.56 -13.22
C ARG A 289 -11.75 16.27 -12.80
N SER A 290 -12.60 16.18 -13.78
CA SER A 290 -13.96 15.68 -13.65
C SER A 290 -13.96 14.39 -12.83
N THR A 291 -14.60 14.44 -11.66
CA THR A 291 -15.10 13.24 -10.99
C THR A 291 -15.75 12.37 -12.07
N PRO A 292 -15.39 11.08 -12.20
CA PRO A 292 -16.11 10.21 -13.11
C PRO A 292 -17.60 10.34 -12.78
N PRO A 293 -18.50 10.49 -13.77
CA PRO A 293 -19.90 10.57 -13.50
C PRO A 293 -20.31 9.35 -12.66
N GLU A 294 -21.12 9.58 -11.62
CA GLU A 294 -21.67 8.52 -10.79
C GLU A 294 -22.25 7.45 -11.71
N GLY A 295 -21.74 6.23 -11.63
CA GLY A 295 -22.18 5.09 -12.44
C GLY A 295 -21.16 4.55 -13.46
N GLU A 296 -20.02 5.18 -13.69
CA GLU A 296 -19.00 4.56 -14.53
C GLU A 296 -18.24 3.48 -13.75
N CYS A 297 -18.30 2.26 -14.28
CA CYS A 297 -17.45 1.14 -13.85
C CYS A 297 -15.98 1.57 -13.95
N ILE A 298 -15.24 1.53 -12.83
CA ILE A 298 -13.82 1.89 -12.80
C ILE A 298 -13.02 0.76 -13.49
N ILE A 299 -13.15 0.67 -14.80
CA ILE A 299 -12.20 -0.06 -15.63
C ILE A 299 -11.12 0.97 -15.98
N PRO A 300 -9.87 0.83 -15.49
CA PRO A 300 -8.82 1.73 -15.93
C PRO A 300 -8.73 1.64 -17.46
N THR A 301 -8.93 2.76 -18.15
CA THR A 301 -8.79 2.92 -19.59
C THR A 301 -7.31 2.82 -20.03
N THR A 302 -6.61 1.81 -19.54
CA THR A 302 -5.31 1.46 -20.07
C THR A 302 -5.58 0.72 -21.36
N ALA A 303 -5.36 1.39 -22.49
CA ALA A 303 -5.48 0.77 -23.79
C ALA A 303 -4.71 -0.55 -23.80
N LEU A 304 -5.42 -1.65 -23.87
CA LEU A 304 -4.83 -2.97 -24.11
C LEU A 304 -4.07 -2.85 -25.42
N LYS A 305 -2.74 -2.94 -25.40
CA LYS A 305 -1.95 -3.04 -26.63
C LYS A 305 -2.53 -4.18 -27.44
N GLN A 306 -3.13 -3.86 -28.60
CA GLN A 306 -3.61 -4.89 -29.51
C GLN A 306 -2.43 -5.79 -29.88
N LEU A 307 -2.44 -7.01 -29.38
CA LEU A 307 -1.48 -8.02 -29.78
C LEU A 307 -1.68 -8.25 -31.29
N LYS A 308 -0.69 -7.88 -32.09
CA LYS A 308 -0.70 -8.18 -33.53
C LYS A 308 -0.78 -9.69 -33.68
N ARG A 309 -1.85 -10.17 -34.36
CA ARG A 309 -1.96 -11.58 -34.69
C ARG A 309 -0.70 -12.01 -35.45
N PRO A 310 -0.06 -13.13 -35.11
CA PRO A 310 1.04 -13.65 -35.89
C PRO A 310 0.53 -13.94 -37.31
N LYS A 311 1.30 -13.52 -38.31
CA LYS A 311 0.97 -13.85 -39.73
C LYS A 311 0.98 -15.35 -39.88
N PRO A 312 0.00 -15.95 -40.63
CA PRO A 312 0.02 -17.38 -40.96
C PRO A 312 1.33 -17.69 -41.69
N ARG A 313 2.00 -18.75 -41.27
CA ARG A 313 3.13 -19.29 -42.03
C ARG A 313 2.59 -19.76 -43.39
N THR A 314 3.05 -19.13 -44.45
CA THR A 314 2.91 -19.66 -45.81
C THR A 314 3.88 -20.83 -45.91
N GLU A 315 3.37 -22.01 -46.18
CA GLU A 315 4.13 -23.19 -46.60
C GLU A 315 4.82 -22.95 -47.94
#